data_755ad51e39cef563020ed7f8df9f6e83
#
_entry.id   755ad51e39cef563020ed7f8df9f6e83
#
_cell.length_a   1.000
_cell.length_b   1.000
_cell.length_c   1.000
_cell.angle_alpha   90.00
_cell.angle_beta   90.00
_cell.angle_gamma   90.00
#
_symmetry.space_group_name_H-M   'P 1'
#
loop_
_entity.id
_entity.type
_entity.pdbx_description
1 polymer ?
#
loop_
_entity_poly.entity_id
_entity_poly.type
_entity_poly.pdbx_seq_one_letter_code
_entity_poly.pdbx_strand_id
1 'polypeptide(L)'
;MKYRKLLTLSSLALVVSFSATAEDKLIIKGSDTLGAKMIPKIAEAYENKNPGTKFEIAAEGSSTGIAAIIDGTAHIGMSSRELKGKEKASAGSNGVRLVKTVVANDAVAIIANENNPIKDLSLKDIERIFTGDITNWSAVGANSGKISAYTRNTSSGTYAFFQKFAMDGRDYGSSTQKMAGNEQIATEVSKNPNGIGYVGLAYVGAKGIKVISLKTPSLSTPIKISFSDEF
;
A
#
# COMPACT_ATOMS: atom_id res chain seq x y z
N MET A 1 -14.44 67.77 -59.25
CA MET A 1 -14.97 67.07 -58.12
C MET A 1 -14.66 65.57 -58.28
N LYS A 2 -13.72 65.01 -57.50
CA LYS A 2 -13.27 63.60 -57.57
C LYS A 2 -13.87 62.86 -56.36
N TYR A 3 -14.75 61.90 -56.58
CA TYR A 3 -15.29 61.02 -55.54
C TYR A 3 -14.32 59.86 -55.27
N ARG A 4 -13.72 59.81 -54.09
CA ARG A 4 -12.95 58.66 -53.60
C ARG A 4 -13.96 57.65 -52.98
N LYS A 5 -14.05 56.49 -53.59
CA LYS A 5 -14.75 55.33 -52.98
C LYS A 5 -13.86 54.71 -51.91
N LEU A 6 -14.29 54.77 -50.65
CA LEU A 6 -13.70 53.95 -49.57
C LEU A 6 -14.25 52.52 -49.69
N LEU A 7 -13.34 51.55 -49.89
CA LEU A 7 -13.66 50.14 -49.72
C LEU A 7 -13.36 49.79 -48.26
N THR A 8 -14.40 49.45 -47.50
CA THR A 8 -14.29 48.86 -46.16
C THR A 8 -14.13 47.36 -46.33
N LEU A 9 -12.91 46.83 -45.98
CA LEU A 9 -12.67 45.40 -45.84
C LEU A 9 -13.26 44.96 -44.48
N SER A 10 -14.37 44.21 -44.48
CA SER A 10 -14.85 43.50 -43.30
C SER A 10 -14.08 42.21 -43.13
N SER A 11 -13.17 42.18 -42.16
CA SER A 11 -12.44 40.96 -41.74
C SER A 11 -13.41 40.11 -40.90
N LEU A 12 -13.86 39.00 -41.47
CA LEU A 12 -14.63 37.98 -40.76
C LEU A 12 -13.63 37.14 -39.90
N ALA A 13 -13.55 37.45 -38.61
CA ALA A 13 -12.78 36.66 -37.68
C ALA A 13 -13.52 35.35 -37.36
N LEU A 14 -12.99 34.22 -37.87
CA LEU A 14 -13.46 32.89 -37.53
C LEU A 14 -13.01 32.56 -36.11
N VAL A 15 -13.87 32.69 -35.11
CA VAL A 15 -13.63 32.24 -33.74
C VAL A 15 -13.79 30.72 -33.71
N VAL A 16 -12.68 29.99 -33.81
CA VAL A 16 -12.67 28.55 -33.55
C VAL A 16 -12.74 28.36 -32.04
N SER A 17 -13.92 28.08 -31.50
CA SER A 17 -14.07 27.66 -30.11
C SER A 17 -13.49 26.26 -29.95
N PHE A 18 -12.26 26.14 -29.42
CA PHE A 18 -11.77 24.88 -28.89
C PHE A 18 -12.57 24.57 -27.63
N SER A 19 -13.58 23.71 -27.75
CA SER A 19 -14.16 23.06 -26.58
C SER A 19 -13.10 22.12 -26.02
N ALA A 20 -12.34 22.58 -25.02
CA ALA A 20 -11.54 21.67 -24.20
C ALA A 20 -12.56 20.76 -23.51
N THR A 21 -12.64 19.51 -23.95
CA THR A 21 -13.29 18.46 -23.18
C THR A 21 -12.52 18.36 -21.87
N ALA A 22 -13.16 18.69 -20.74
CA ALA A 22 -12.59 18.45 -19.44
C ALA A 22 -12.29 16.94 -19.37
N GLU A 23 -11.02 16.57 -19.25
CA GLU A 23 -10.66 15.17 -18.98
C GLU A 23 -11.26 14.81 -17.63
N ASP A 24 -12.09 13.77 -17.59
CA ASP A 24 -12.62 13.22 -16.34
C ASP A 24 -11.49 12.59 -15.56
N LYS A 25 -10.90 13.34 -14.63
CA LYS A 25 -9.78 12.91 -13.79
C LYS A 25 -10.30 12.25 -12.52
N LEU A 26 -10.02 10.96 -12.37
CA LEU A 26 -10.33 10.20 -11.17
C LEU A 26 -9.15 10.16 -10.21
N ILE A 27 -9.33 10.68 -9.01
CA ILE A 27 -8.29 10.73 -7.97
C ILE A 27 -8.43 9.51 -7.07
N ILE A 28 -7.36 8.70 -7.00
CA ILE A 28 -7.26 7.48 -6.21
C ILE A 28 -6.15 7.65 -5.18
N LYS A 29 -6.46 7.57 -3.88
CA LYS A 29 -5.45 7.73 -2.82
C LYS A 29 -5.48 6.55 -1.85
N GLY A 30 -4.34 6.23 -1.24
CA GLY A 30 -4.32 5.31 -0.11
C GLY A 30 -3.23 4.25 -0.12
N SER A 31 -3.61 2.99 0.07
CA SER A 31 -2.70 1.87 0.31
C SER A 31 -1.62 1.72 -0.74
N ASP A 32 -0.34 1.73 -0.31
CA ASP A 32 0.80 1.38 -1.15
C ASP A 32 0.73 -0.08 -1.66
N THR A 33 0.20 -1.00 -0.86
CA THR A 33 0.05 -2.40 -1.25
C THR A 33 -0.78 -2.57 -2.53
N LEU A 34 -1.82 -1.74 -2.71
CA LEU A 34 -2.63 -1.71 -3.92
C LEU A 34 -2.05 -0.75 -4.96
N GLY A 35 -1.69 0.45 -4.52
CA GLY A 35 -1.43 1.60 -5.39
C GLY A 35 -0.06 1.60 -6.05
N ALA A 36 0.93 0.86 -5.53
CA ALA A 36 2.26 0.87 -6.13
C ALA A 36 2.41 -0.04 -7.36
N LYS A 37 1.61 -1.11 -7.46
CA LYS A 37 1.73 -2.07 -8.59
C LYS A 37 0.40 -2.42 -9.25
N MET A 38 -0.62 -2.80 -8.46
CA MET A 38 -1.87 -3.35 -9.01
C MET A 38 -2.74 -2.26 -9.66
N ILE A 39 -3.06 -1.21 -8.92
CA ILE A 39 -3.97 -0.18 -9.40
C ILE A 39 -3.45 0.58 -10.63
N PRO A 40 -2.16 0.93 -10.76
CA PRO A 40 -1.64 1.53 -11.99
C PRO A 40 -1.89 0.69 -13.24
N LYS A 41 -1.73 -0.64 -13.15
CA LYS A 41 -1.99 -1.56 -14.27
C LYS A 41 -3.48 -1.64 -14.63
N ILE A 42 -4.36 -1.61 -13.61
CA ILE A 42 -5.81 -1.58 -13.83
C ILE A 42 -6.22 -0.25 -14.46
N ALA A 43 -5.67 0.86 -13.98
CA ALA A 43 -5.92 2.20 -14.50
C ALA A 43 -5.50 2.29 -15.97
N GLU A 44 -4.28 1.86 -16.31
CA GLU A 44 -3.79 1.79 -17.70
C GLU A 44 -4.72 0.97 -18.60
N ALA A 45 -5.12 -0.22 -18.14
CA ALA A 45 -6.02 -1.07 -18.91
C ALA A 45 -7.41 -0.44 -19.09
N TYR A 46 -7.89 0.33 -18.11
CA TYR A 46 -9.15 1.04 -18.20
C TYR A 46 -9.07 2.25 -19.14
N GLU A 47 -8.00 3.06 -19.05
CA GLU A 47 -7.74 4.21 -19.93
C GLU A 47 -7.68 3.77 -21.40
N ASN A 48 -7.05 2.64 -21.69
CA ASN A 48 -6.97 2.09 -23.05
C ASN A 48 -8.34 1.73 -23.63
N LYS A 49 -9.31 1.33 -22.78
CA LYS A 49 -10.69 1.00 -23.20
C LYS A 49 -11.64 2.20 -23.17
N ASN A 50 -11.32 3.23 -22.41
CA ASN A 50 -12.14 4.41 -22.18
C ASN A 50 -11.31 5.68 -22.42
N PRO A 51 -11.05 6.04 -23.67
CA PRO A 51 -10.31 7.26 -24.01
C PRO A 51 -11.00 8.49 -23.42
N GLY A 52 -10.23 9.35 -22.75
CA GLY A 52 -10.75 10.55 -22.06
C GLY A 52 -10.81 10.41 -20.53
N THR A 53 -10.77 9.18 -19.98
CA THR A 53 -10.60 8.97 -18.53
C THR A 53 -9.12 9.06 -18.18
N LYS A 54 -8.78 9.73 -17.06
CA LYS A 54 -7.44 9.80 -16.50
C LYS A 54 -7.44 9.49 -15.01
N PHE A 55 -6.39 8.85 -14.55
CA PHE A 55 -6.23 8.53 -13.14
C PHE A 55 -5.05 9.28 -12.53
N GLU A 56 -5.28 9.85 -11.34
CA GLU A 56 -4.21 10.33 -10.46
C GLU A 56 -4.14 9.39 -9.25
N ILE A 57 -2.99 8.71 -9.09
CA ILE A 57 -2.83 7.66 -8.07
C ILE A 57 -1.76 8.10 -7.07
N ALA A 58 -2.13 8.19 -5.78
CA ALA A 58 -1.22 8.47 -4.67
C ALA A 58 -1.23 7.32 -3.66
N ALA A 59 -0.10 6.60 -3.57
CA ALA A 59 0.05 5.38 -2.76
C ALA A 59 0.78 5.65 -1.44
N GLU A 60 0.16 6.39 -0.52
CA GLU A 60 0.78 6.92 0.71
C GLU A 60 0.37 6.18 2.00
N GLY A 61 -0.56 5.25 1.91
CA GLY A 61 -1.06 4.43 3.02
C GLY A 61 -2.58 4.45 3.17
N SER A 62 -3.12 3.39 3.77
CA SER A 62 -4.57 3.20 3.91
C SER A 62 -5.26 4.31 4.70
N SER A 63 -4.62 4.82 5.74
CA SER A 63 -5.19 5.91 6.55
C SER A 63 -5.35 7.20 5.74
N THR A 64 -4.38 7.51 4.87
CA THR A 64 -4.43 8.68 3.97
C THR A 64 -5.58 8.56 2.96
N GLY A 65 -5.76 7.36 2.36
CA GLY A 65 -6.85 7.13 1.41
C GLY A 65 -8.24 7.23 2.05
N ILE A 66 -8.40 6.66 3.25
CA ILE A 66 -9.67 6.75 3.99
C ILE A 66 -9.97 8.21 4.37
N ALA A 67 -8.99 8.95 4.87
CA ALA A 67 -9.15 10.38 5.17
C ALA A 67 -9.53 11.17 3.91
N ALA A 68 -8.85 10.92 2.79
CA ALA A 68 -9.11 11.61 1.53
C ALA A 68 -10.55 11.41 1.00
N ILE A 69 -11.15 10.23 1.23
CA ILE A 69 -12.58 10.01 0.91
C ILE A 69 -13.48 10.78 1.86
N ILE A 70 -13.18 10.77 3.17
CA ILE A 70 -13.97 11.49 4.18
C ILE A 70 -13.94 12.99 3.94
N ASP A 71 -12.79 13.52 3.51
CA ASP A 71 -12.57 14.94 3.25
C ASP A 71 -12.95 15.36 1.82
N GLY A 72 -13.43 14.43 0.98
CA GLY A 72 -13.83 14.71 -0.40
C GLY A 72 -12.67 15.05 -1.35
N THR A 73 -11.42 14.71 -0.99
CA THR A 73 -10.20 14.99 -1.80
C THR A 73 -9.74 13.80 -2.65
N ALA A 74 -10.51 12.71 -2.66
CA ALA A 74 -10.34 11.58 -3.57
C ALA A 74 -11.70 10.98 -3.94
N HIS A 75 -11.76 10.36 -5.11
CA HIS A 75 -12.95 9.64 -5.61
C HIS A 75 -12.94 8.18 -5.16
N ILE A 76 -11.73 7.58 -5.04
CA ILE A 76 -11.53 6.20 -4.60
C ILE A 76 -10.45 6.17 -3.52
N GLY A 77 -10.77 5.53 -2.39
CA GLY A 77 -9.83 5.29 -1.30
C GLY A 77 -9.33 3.85 -1.30
N MET A 78 -8.03 3.66 -1.38
CA MET A 78 -7.41 2.33 -1.29
C MET A 78 -7.10 1.97 0.15
N SER A 79 -7.46 0.76 0.58
CA SER A 79 -7.10 0.26 1.91
C SER A 79 -6.70 -1.20 1.89
N SER A 80 -5.64 -1.56 2.61
CA SER A 80 -5.19 -2.93 2.87
C SER A 80 -5.53 -3.40 4.29
N ARG A 81 -6.56 -2.82 4.88
CA ARG A 81 -7.12 -3.19 6.19
C ARG A 81 -8.59 -2.78 6.28
N GLU A 82 -9.26 -3.30 7.26
CA GLU A 82 -10.61 -2.85 7.61
C GLU A 82 -10.62 -1.40 8.14
N LEU A 83 -11.78 -0.75 8.01
CA LEU A 83 -12.04 0.58 8.58
C LEU A 83 -11.99 0.53 10.11
N LYS A 84 -11.29 1.48 10.71
CA LYS A 84 -11.29 1.67 12.17
C LYS A 84 -12.62 2.30 12.62
N GLY A 85 -13.04 2.03 13.87
CA GLY A 85 -14.25 2.62 14.43
C GLY A 85 -14.30 4.13 14.34
N LYS A 86 -13.17 4.81 14.62
CA LYS A 86 -13.06 6.27 14.52
C LYS A 86 -13.20 6.80 13.08
N GLU A 87 -12.76 6.04 12.08
CA GLU A 87 -12.90 6.42 10.67
C GLU A 87 -14.36 6.32 10.23
N LYS A 88 -15.07 5.26 10.67
CA LYS A 88 -16.52 5.13 10.44
C LYS A 88 -17.30 6.26 11.11
N ALA A 89 -16.96 6.60 12.35
CA ALA A 89 -17.58 7.70 13.08
C ALA A 89 -17.34 9.06 12.37
N SER A 90 -16.08 9.31 11.96
CA SER A 90 -15.74 10.54 11.22
C SER A 90 -16.49 10.65 9.90
N ALA A 91 -16.59 9.56 9.13
CA ALA A 91 -17.38 9.54 7.91
C ALA A 91 -18.85 9.86 8.17
N GLY A 92 -19.45 9.25 9.19
CA GLY A 92 -20.83 9.53 9.60
C GLY A 92 -21.05 10.99 9.99
N SER A 93 -20.13 11.58 10.78
CA SER A 93 -20.19 12.99 11.19
C SER A 93 -20.08 13.96 10.00
N ASN A 94 -19.35 13.57 8.96
CA ASN A 94 -19.22 14.35 7.72
C ASN A 94 -20.30 14.04 6.66
N GLY A 95 -21.28 13.20 6.99
CA GLY A 95 -22.33 12.79 6.05
C GLY A 95 -21.84 11.90 4.89
N VAL A 96 -20.63 11.32 5.02
CA VAL A 96 -20.01 10.49 3.99
C VAL A 96 -20.40 9.03 4.18
N ARG A 97 -21.04 8.43 3.19
CA ARG A 97 -21.33 7.00 3.14
C ARG A 97 -20.16 6.25 2.51
N LEU A 98 -19.39 5.54 3.32
CA LEU A 98 -18.33 4.68 2.83
C LEU A 98 -18.88 3.35 2.28
N VAL A 99 -18.52 3.00 1.06
CA VAL A 99 -18.84 1.72 0.42
C VAL A 99 -17.53 0.95 0.25
N LYS A 100 -17.48 -0.28 0.81
CA LYS A 100 -16.31 -1.16 0.69
C LYS A 100 -16.48 -2.13 -0.47
N THR A 101 -15.48 -2.20 -1.34
CA THR A 101 -15.36 -3.23 -2.38
C THR A 101 -14.05 -3.96 -2.21
N VAL A 102 -14.08 -5.28 -2.05
CA VAL A 102 -12.88 -6.12 -2.02
C VAL A 102 -12.44 -6.40 -3.47
N VAL A 103 -11.25 -5.94 -3.83
CA VAL A 103 -10.71 -6.06 -5.20
C VAL A 103 -9.72 -7.20 -5.34
N ALA A 104 -9.07 -7.62 -4.26
CA ALA A 104 -8.14 -8.75 -4.21
C ALA A 104 -7.91 -9.21 -2.77
N ASN A 105 -7.51 -10.47 -2.60
CA ASN A 105 -6.92 -10.99 -1.38
C ASN A 105 -5.40 -10.98 -1.52
N ASP A 106 -4.68 -10.56 -0.47
CA ASP A 106 -3.23 -10.55 -0.42
C ASP A 106 -2.76 -11.23 0.88
N ALA A 107 -1.50 -11.59 0.93
CA ALA A 107 -0.86 -12.08 2.15
C ALA A 107 0.40 -11.27 2.45
N VAL A 108 0.76 -11.22 3.73
CA VAL A 108 1.99 -10.57 4.19
C VAL A 108 3.06 -11.64 4.39
N ALA A 109 4.16 -11.53 3.66
CA ALA A 109 5.31 -12.41 3.76
C ALA A 109 6.40 -11.77 4.63
N ILE A 110 7.03 -12.57 5.49
CA ILE A 110 8.27 -12.18 6.18
C ILE A 110 9.43 -12.41 5.23
N ILE A 111 10.26 -11.39 5.07
CA ILE A 111 11.46 -11.45 4.23
C ILE A 111 12.72 -11.17 5.04
N ALA A 112 13.80 -11.85 4.70
CA ALA A 112 15.14 -11.54 5.18
C ALA A 112 16.11 -11.41 3.99
N ASN A 113 17.29 -10.89 4.25
CA ASN A 113 18.36 -10.89 3.25
C ASN A 113 18.63 -12.33 2.77
N GLU A 114 18.89 -12.52 1.48
CA GLU A 114 19.14 -13.86 0.90
C GLU A 114 20.30 -14.59 1.55
N ASN A 115 21.35 -13.86 2.00
CA ASN A 115 22.54 -14.41 2.67
C ASN A 115 22.33 -14.66 4.17
N ASN A 116 21.21 -14.28 4.75
CA ASN A 116 20.91 -14.59 6.15
C ASN A 116 20.69 -16.11 6.30
N PRO A 117 21.29 -16.82 7.28
CA PRO A 117 21.13 -18.27 7.41
C PRO A 117 19.76 -18.73 7.89
N ILE A 118 18.91 -17.81 8.43
CA ILE A 118 17.58 -18.15 8.91
C ILE A 118 16.71 -18.65 7.75
N LYS A 119 16.01 -19.76 7.98
CA LYS A 119 15.06 -20.36 7.02
C LYS A 119 13.61 -20.23 7.49
N ASP A 120 13.41 -20.32 8.79
CA ASP A 120 12.10 -20.32 9.42
C ASP A 120 12.13 -19.61 10.78
N LEU A 121 11.00 -19.02 11.16
CA LEU A 121 10.75 -18.38 12.45
C LEU A 121 9.36 -18.77 12.95
N SER A 122 9.19 -18.89 14.27
CA SER A 122 7.86 -18.97 14.85
C SER A 122 7.18 -17.59 14.83
N LEU A 123 5.87 -17.55 14.88
CA LEU A 123 5.11 -16.29 15.00
C LEU A 123 5.56 -15.51 16.26
N LYS A 124 5.90 -16.25 17.33
CA LYS A 124 6.41 -15.64 18.57
C LYS A 124 7.79 -15.02 18.40
N ASP A 125 8.67 -15.61 17.60
CA ASP A 125 9.99 -15.01 17.30
C ASP A 125 9.80 -13.74 16.47
N ILE A 126 8.88 -13.75 15.49
CA ILE A 126 8.53 -12.59 14.68
C ILE A 126 8.02 -11.46 15.57
N GLU A 127 7.05 -11.75 16.44
CA GLU A 127 6.56 -10.77 17.42
C GLU A 127 7.71 -10.16 18.22
N ARG A 128 8.57 -10.98 18.83
CA ARG A 128 9.67 -10.53 19.68
C ARG A 128 10.75 -9.74 18.92
N ILE A 129 10.98 -10.06 17.66
CA ILE A 129 11.90 -9.29 16.81
C ILE A 129 11.32 -7.89 16.53
N PHE A 130 10.06 -7.81 16.12
CA PHE A 130 9.47 -6.52 15.75
C PHE A 130 9.07 -5.66 16.95
N THR A 131 8.87 -6.23 18.14
CA THR A 131 8.73 -5.47 19.40
C THR A 131 10.06 -5.04 19.99
N GLY A 132 11.18 -5.61 19.52
CA GLY A 132 12.52 -5.31 20.03
C GLY A 132 12.93 -6.14 21.24
N ASP A 133 12.17 -7.16 21.64
CA ASP A 133 12.53 -8.11 22.70
C ASP A 133 13.73 -9.00 22.26
N ILE A 134 13.86 -9.26 20.96
CA ILE A 134 15.00 -9.91 20.33
C ILE A 134 15.68 -8.90 19.41
N THR A 135 16.96 -8.63 19.67
CA THR A 135 17.77 -7.68 18.89
C THR A 135 18.98 -8.31 18.22
N ASN A 136 19.21 -9.60 18.43
CA ASN A 136 20.32 -10.33 17.86
C ASN A 136 19.86 -11.68 17.27
N TRP A 137 20.37 -12.01 16.09
CA TRP A 137 20.01 -13.22 15.36
C TRP A 137 20.38 -14.52 16.10
N SER A 138 21.37 -14.49 16.99
CA SER A 138 21.75 -15.67 17.82
C SER A 138 20.61 -16.14 18.73
N ALA A 139 19.71 -15.25 19.12
CA ALA A 139 18.57 -15.60 19.97
C ALA A 139 17.50 -16.45 19.26
N VAL A 140 17.58 -16.56 17.94
CA VAL A 140 16.68 -17.38 17.11
C VAL A 140 17.43 -18.46 16.31
N GLY A 141 18.66 -18.77 16.70
CA GLY A 141 19.43 -19.90 16.16
C GLY A 141 20.25 -19.59 14.91
N ALA A 142 20.48 -18.31 14.59
CA ALA A 142 21.39 -17.91 13.51
C ALA A 142 22.77 -17.46 14.06
N ASN A 143 23.67 -17.08 13.15
CA ASN A 143 24.92 -16.43 13.50
C ASN A 143 24.68 -15.13 14.26
N SER A 144 25.62 -14.75 15.16
CA SER A 144 25.50 -13.47 15.86
C SER A 144 25.46 -12.29 14.89
N GLY A 145 24.59 -11.34 15.14
CA GLY A 145 24.43 -10.10 14.37
C GLY A 145 23.23 -9.33 14.85
N LYS A 146 23.37 -8.00 14.93
CA LYS A 146 22.28 -7.12 15.35
C LYS A 146 21.18 -7.11 14.28
N ILE A 147 19.96 -7.46 14.66
CA ILE A 147 18.80 -7.45 13.77
C ILE A 147 18.46 -6.02 13.36
N SER A 148 18.25 -5.79 12.07
CA SER A 148 17.68 -4.57 11.50
C SER A 148 16.26 -4.86 11.03
N ALA A 149 15.27 -4.52 11.84
CA ALA A 149 13.87 -4.75 11.53
C ALA A 149 13.28 -3.55 10.78
N TYR A 150 12.78 -3.79 9.56
CA TYR A 150 12.16 -2.79 8.69
C TYR A 150 10.65 -2.96 8.72
N THR A 151 9.95 -1.87 9.01
CA THR A 151 8.48 -1.82 9.09
C THR A 151 7.93 -0.71 8.21
N ARG A 152 6.62 -0.63 8.08
CA ARG A 152 5.94 0.46 7.39
C ARG A 152 5.72 1.64 8.32
N ASN A 153 5.43 2.80 7.75
CA ASN A 153 4.94 3.96 8.50
C ASN A 153 3.53 3.71 9.08
N THR A 154 3.10 4.55 10.01
CA THR A 154 1.82 4.40 10.73
C THR A 154 0.56 4.68 9.90
N SER A 155 0.69 5.28 8.70
CA SER A 155 -0.42 5.44 7.77
C SER A 155 -0.74 4.14 7.01
N SER A 156 0.20 3.19 6.98
CA SER A 156 0.07 1.91 6.29
C SER A 156 -1.00 1.01 6.90
N GLY A 157 -1.87 0.46 6.06
CA GLY A 157 -2.80 -0.60 6.47
C GLY A 157 -2.06 -1.89 6.81
N THR A 158 -1.02 -2.23 6.05
CA THR A 158 -0.18 -3.41 6.29
C THR A 158 0.56 -3.32 7.62
N TYR A 159 1.00 -2.12 8.05
CA TYR A 159 1.55 -1.89 9.39
C TYR A 159 0.54 -2.29 10.48
N ALA A 160 -0.69 -1.80 10.37
CA ALA A 160 -1.73 -2.09 11.36
C ALA A 160 -2.18 -3.57 11.32
N PHE A 161 -2.23 -4.16 10.12
CA PHE A 161 -2.53 -5.59 9.95
C PHE A 161 -1.44 -6.45 10.61
N PHE A 162 -0.18 -6.19 10.32
CA PHE A 162 0.95 -6.94 10.89
C PHE A 162 1.00 -6.80 12.42
N GLN A 163 0.81 -5.59 12.94
CA GLN A 163 0.71 -5.36 14.39
C GLN A 163 -0.35 -6.22 15.03
N LYS A 164 -1.55 -6.25 14.44
CA LYS A 164 -2.68 -7.00 14.98
C LYS A 164 -2.46 -8.51 14.93
N PHE A 165 -2.00 -9.05 13.80
CA PHE A 165 -2.01 -10.49 13.56
C PHE A 165 -0.66 -11.19 13.78
N ALA A 166 0.46 -10.50 13.61
CA ALA A 166 1.79 -11.06 13.80
C ALA A 166 2.44 -10.66 15.13
N MET A 167 2.00 -9.55 15.74
CA MET A 167 2.56 -9.02 16.98
C MET A 167 1.57 -9.05 18.15
N ASP A 168 0.43 -9.73 18.00
CA ASP A 168 -0.63 -9.80 19.02
C ASP A 168 -1.06 -8.41 19.56
N GLY A 169 -1.08 -7.41 18.67
CA GLY A 169 -1.42 -6.02 18.98
C GLY A 169 -0.36 -5.23 19.72
N ARG A 170 0.80 -5.81 20.05
CA ARG A 170 1.91 -5.12 20.73
C ARG A 170 2.52 -4.03 19.85
N ASP A 171 3.12 -3.04 20.47
CA ASP A 171 3.78 -1.95 19.75
C ASP A 171 5.11 -2.37 19.14
N TYR A 172 5.45 -1.77 18.03
CA TYR A 172 6.77 -1.94 17.40
C TYR A 172 7.87 -1.34 18.30
N GLY A 173 8.99 -2.05 18.38
CA GLY A 173 10.15 -1.57 19.11
C GLY A 173 10.71 -0.27 18.53
N SER A 174 11.27 0.58 19.38
CA SER A 174 11.82 1.88 19.00
C SER A 174 12.99 1.78 18.00
N SER A 175 13.63 0.62 17.90
CA SER A 175 14.73 0.35 16.96
C SER A 175 14.25 -0.04 15.56
N THR A 176 12.93 -0.24 15.34
CA THR A 176 12.40 -0.58 14.01
C THR A 176 12.48 0.62 13.07
N GLN A 177 12.90 0.36 11.83
CA GLN A 177 13.06 1.39 10.82
C GLN A 177 11.80 1.49 9.96
N LYS A 178 11.18 2.67 9.92
CA LYS A 178 9.90 2.89 9.21
C LYS A 178 10.13 3.29 7.77
N MET A 179 9.55 2.52 6.84
CA MET A 179 9.64 2.70 5.40
C MET A 179 8.31 3.16 4.81
N ALA A 180 8.37 3.94 3.75
CA ALA A 180 7.17 4.46 3.08
C ALA A 180 6.39 3.36 2.37
N GLY A 181 7.06 2.41 1.70
CA GLY A 181 6.44 1.39 0.87
C GLY A 181 7.04 -0.01 1.04
N ASN A 182 6.35 -1.00 0.46
CA ASN A 182 6.83 -2.39 0.41
C ASN A 182 8.15 -2.52 -0.36
N GLU A 183 8.29 -1.80 -1.47
CA GLU A 183 9.50 -1.85 -2.30
C GLU A 183 10.72 -1.34 -1.54
N GLN A 184 10.55 -0.28 -0.75
CA GLN A 184 11.62 0.24 0.09
C GLN A 184 12.06 -0.78 1.14
N ILE A 185 11.10 -1.49 1.77
CA ILE A 185 11.44 -2.58 2.71
C ILE A 185 12.25 -3.66 1.99
N ALA A 186 11.80 -4.15 0.83
CA ALA A 186 12.51 -5.16 0.07
C ALA A 186 13.92 -4.70 -0.31
N THR A 187 14.07 -3.45 -0.73
CA THR A 187 15.36 -2.83 -1.08
C THR A 187 16.31 -2.76 0.14
N GLU A 188 15.84 -2.30 1.29
CA GLU A 188 16.69 -2.19 2.47
C GLU A 188 17.08 -3.56 3.03
N VAL A 189 16.15 -4.54 3.03
CA VAL A 189 16.44 -5.92 3.40
C VAL A 189 17.48 -6.53 2.45
N SER A 190 17.40 -6.28 1.14
CA SER A 190 18.34 -6.84 0.15
C SER A 190 19.77 -6.34 0.34
N LYS A 191 19.96 -5.13 0.84
CA LYS A 191 21.26 -4.51 1.07
C LYS A 191 21.89 -4.88 2.42
N ASN A 192 21.09 -5.34 3.37
CA ASN A 192 21.53 -5.57 4.75
C ASN A 192 21.46 -7.06 5.11
N PRO A 193 22.61 -7.76 5.26
CA PRO A 193 22.63 -9.19 5.65
C PRO A 193 21.90 -9.49 6.97
N ASN A 194 21.76 -8.52 7.85
CA ASN A 194 21.03 -8.63 9.11
C ASN A 194 19.58 -8.09 9.04
N GLY A 195 19.12 -7.78 7.83
CA GLY A 195 17.80 -7.19 7.59
C GLY A 195 16.68 -8.23 7.66
N ILE A 196 15.58 -7.82 8.26
CA ILE A 196 14.28 -8.51 8.24
C ILE A 196 13.17 -7.49 8.02
N GLY A 197 12.14 -7.87 7.29
CA GLY A 197 10.99 -7.03 7.05
C GLY A 197 9.75 -7.85 6.68
N TYR A 198 8.68 -7.17 6.35
CA TYR A 198 7.48 -7.80 5.81
C TYR A 198 6.95 -7.02 4.61
N VAL A 199 6.45 -7.75 3.62
CA VAL A 199 5.91 -7.18 2.37
C VAL A 199 4.69 -7.97 1.90
N GLY A 200 3.86 -7.35 1.05
CA GLY A 200 2.81 -8.06 0.31
C GLY A 200 3.40 -9.00 -0.75
N LEU A 201 2.62 -9.99 -1.20
CA LEU A 201 3.07 -11.03 -2.13
C LEU A 201 3.64 -10.49 -3.44
N ALA A 202 3.19 -9.33 -3.90
CA ALA A 202 3.70 -8.69 -5.12
C ALA A 202 5.20 -8.33 -5.07
N TYR A 203 5.83 -8.42 -3.89
CA TYR A 203 7.21 -7.98 -3.65
C TYR A 203 8.17 -9.12 -3.26
N VAL A 204 7.67 -10.35 -3.06
CA VAL A 204 8.50 -11.48 -2.61
C VAL A 204 9.53 -11.95 -3.65
N GLY A 205 9.36 -11.59 -4.92
CA GLY A 205 10.30 -11.89 -6.01
C GLY A 205 11.42 -10.86 -6.19
N ALA A 206 11.59 -9.90 -5.28
CA ALA A 206 12.68 -8.92 -5.36
C ALA A 206 14.04 -9.64 -5.19
N LYS A 207 15.07 -9.15 -5.91
CA LYS A 207 16.42 -9.71 -5.82
C LYS A 207 17.05 -9.40 -4.46
N GLY A 208 17.88 -10.29 -3.95
CA GLY A 208 18.64 -10.11 -2.71
C GLY A 208 17.83 -10.37 -1.43
N ILE A 209 16.60 -10.84 -1.55
CA ILE A 209 15.76 -11.23 -0.42
C ILE A 209 15.30 -12.68 -0.56
N LYS A 210 14.92 -13.27 0.57
CA LYS A 210 14.21 -14.55 0.63
C LYS A 210 13.03 -14.47 1.57
N VAL A 211 12.01 -15.29 1.31
CA VAL A 211 10.87 -15.47 2.21
C VAL A 211 11.25 -16.39 3.35
N ILE A 212 10.89 -16.02 4.57
CA ILE A 212 11.04 -16.84 5.77
C ILE A 212 9.76 -17.64 5.99
N SER A 213 9.93 -18.96 6.14
CA SER A 213 8.82 -19.86 6.46
C SER A 213 8.34 -19.66 7.90
N LEU A 214 7.04 -19.80 8.13
CA LEU A 214 6.51 -19.83 9.49
C LEU A 214 6.64 -21.25 10.06
N LYS A 215 7.29 -21.39 11.23
CA LYS A 215 7.22 -22.61 12.02
C LYS A 215 5.79 -22.76 12.51
N THR A 216 5.07 -23.72 11.96
CA THR A 216 3.82 -24.17 12.58
C THR A 216 4.17 -24.96 13.86
N PRO A 217 3.48 -24.72 14.99
CA PRO A 217 3.55 -25.64 16.10
C PRO A 217 3.26 -27.05 15.57
N SER A 218 3.99 -28.06 16.02
CA SER A 218 3.67 -29.46 15.71
C SER A 218 2.28 -29.76 16.28
N LEU A 219 1.26 -29.55 15.47
CA LEU A 219 -0.10 -29.90 15.82
C LEU A 219 -0.29 -31.37 15.43
N SER A 220 -0.60 -32.18 16.41
CA SER A 220 -1.13 -33.54 16.25
C SER A 220 -2.48 -33.55 15.49
N THR A 221 -3.04 -32.40 15.18
CA THR A 221 -4.29 -32.23 14.43
C THR A 221 -4.10 -31.10 13.39
N PRO A 222 -4.45 -31.32 12.09
CA PRO A 222 -4.37 -30.27 11.09
C PRO A 222 -5.31 -29.11 11.46
N ILE A 223 -4.80 -27.89 11.50
CA ILE A 223 -5.65 -26.70 11.59
C ILE A 223 -6.41 -26.60 10.26
N LYS A 224 -7.69 -26.88 10.26
CA LYS A 224 -8.59 -26.46 9.19
C LYS A 224 -8.72 -24.94 9.27
N ILE A 225 -8.09 -24.20 8.37
CA ILE A 225 -8.41 -22.80 8.15
C ILE A 225 -9.75 -22.79 7.43
N SER A 226 -10.84 -22.63 8.18
CA SER A 226 -12.13 -22.31 7.57
C SER A 226 -12.17 -20.80 7.37
N PHE A 227 -12.22 -20.37 6.12
CA PHE A 227 -12.71 -19.04 5.81
C PHE A 227 -14.22 -19.06 6.10
N SER A 228 -14.65 -18.43 7.19
CA SER A 228 -16.06 -18.18 7.38
C SER A 228 -16.49 -17.12 6.36
N ASP A 229 -17.32 -17.54 5.43
CA ASP A 229 -18.12 -16.65 4.57
C ASP A 229 -19.19 -15.97 5.43
N GLU A 230 -18.81 -15.01 6.26
CA GLU A 230 -19.75 -14.08 6.86
C GLU A 230 -19.63 -12.74 6.11
N PHE A 231 -20.56 -12.57 5.19
CA PHE A 231 -20.88 -11.33 4.48
C PHE A 231 -21.74 -10.39 5.32
#